data_21326d9964f5eb3107fcad8aed88348b
#
_entry.id   21326d9964f5eb3107fcad8aed88348b
#
_cell.length_a   1.000
_cell.length_b   1.000
_cell.length_c   1.000
_cell.angle_alpha   90.00
_cell.angle_beta   90.00
_cell.angle_gamma   90.00
#
_symmetry.space_group_name_H-M   'P 1'
#
loop_
_entity.id
_entity.type
_entity.pdbx_description
1 polymer ?
#
loop_
_entity_poly.entity_id
_entity_poly.type
_entity_poly.pdbx_seq_one_letter_code
_entity_poly.pdbx_strand_id
1 'polypeptide(L)'
;MTTYNWIVIGAGITGACLAYELSQQGLNVLLIEKDKTPNNATVYSYGGLAYWSGTDKLTRTLGGEGIELHRNLSQELDADTEFRDLDLVLTIDRQDDPEVILQNYARFAITPELLSVNDACILEPLLNPNAISGALKLPHGHIHTQKTTEAYLQAFERNNGVIIYDRVIDLLHQGDSVVGVQTENDTYQADNTVVCAGGLSRSLLQQANIEVENYYTHAQLILTPPVDFELGTVVMPAVQQRFILEAKARELTTEDWDPPYDLAPKAILDPGAVQFLDGRICMGQISALAPNPQAKLNPFKAEAEIRERVSNVLPLLEDIPGTCHSCLVAFNNKAIALIGNLADIKGIYIFSGFTSTLVFAPVLAKRFARWVLGKEDKIIEELQLVISATQPHQN
;
A
#
# COMPACT_ATOMS: atom_id res chain seq x y z
N MET A 1 -3.08 7.13 -35.06
CA MET A 1 -2.70 6.93 -33.63
C MET A 1 -3.77 6.05 -33.00
N THR A 2 -3.37 5.06 -32.24
CA THR A 2 -4.35 4.23 -31.49
C THR A 2 -4.84 5.05 -30.30
N THR A 3 -6.15 5.23 -30.20
CA THR A 3 -6.76 5.92 -29.04
C THR A 3 -7.22 4.88 -28.05
N TYR A 4 -6.85 5.02 -26.78
CA TYR A 4 -7.27 4.15 -25.69
C TYR A 4 -8.52 4.70 -25.00
N ASN A 5 -9.33 3.84 -24.41
CA ASN A 5 -10.39 4.33 -23.50
C ASN A 5 -9.80 4.82 -22.20
N TRP A 6 -8.76 4.12 -21.71
CA TRP A 6 -8.07 4.47 -20.48
C TRP A 6 -6.56 4.33 -20.59
N ILE A 7 -5.85 5.31 -20.00
CA ILE A 7 -4.44 5.16 -19.62
C ILE A 7 -4.38 5.03 -18.09
N VAL A 8 -3.70 3.98 -17.62
CA VAL A 8 -3.38 3.77 -16.20
C VAL A 8 -1.89 4.07 -16.00
N ILE A 9 -1.55 4.99 -15.10
CA ILE A 9 -0.16 5.40 -14.83
C ILE A 9 0.33 4.71 -13.55
N GLY A 10 1.29 3.80 -13.68
CA GLY A 10 1.90 3.01 -12.60
C GLY A 10 1.38 1.59 -12.55
N ALA A 11 2.30 0.59 -12.58
CA ALA A 11 2.01 -0.84 -12.53
C ALA A 11 2.31 -1.48 -11.16
N GLY A 12 2.27 -0.73 -10.07
CA GLY A 12 2.16 -1.28 -8.73
C GLY A 12 0.81 -1.98 -8.54
N ILE A 13 0.59 -2.60 -7.37
CA ILE A 13 -0.63 -3.36 -7.11
C ILE A 13 -1.92 -2.57 -7.41
N THR A 14 -1.96 -1.26 -7.12
CA THR A 14 -3.13 -0.41 -7.37
C THR A 14 -3.44 -0.25 -8.85
N GLY A 15 -2.42 0.03 -9.65
CA GLY A 15 -2.62 0.18 -11.09
C GLY A 15 -2.81 -1.14 -11.83
N ALA A 16 -2.12 -2.20 -11.41
CA ALA A 16 -2.27 -3.53 -11.99
C ALA A 16 -3.68 -4.08 -11.80
N CYS A 17 -4.23 -4.06 -10.58
CA CYS A 17 -5.60 -4.51 -10.34
C CYS A 17 -6.64 -3.62 -11.07
N LEU A 18 -6.43 -2.29 -11.11
CA LEU A 18 -7.35 -1.41 -11.81
C LEU A 18 -7.32 -1.61 -13.33
N ALA A 19 -6.14 -1.73 -13.94
CA ALA A 19 -6.01 -1.99 -15.38
C ALA A 19 -6.69 -3.31 -15.77
N TYR A 20 -6.48 -4.36 -14.98
CA TYR A 20 -7.17 -5.63 -15.15
C TYR A 20 -8.70 -5.48 -15.10
N GLU A 21 -9.23 -4.84 -14.06
CA GLU A 21 -10.68 -4.68 -13.87
C GLU A 21 -11.32 -3.82 -14.97
N LEU A 22 -10.64 -2.77 -15.45
CA LEU A 22 -11.08 -1.99 -16.59
C LEU A 22 -11.11 -2.83 -17.88
N SER A 23 -10.07 -3.66 -18.12
CA SER A 23 -10.03 -4.55 -19.28
C SER A 23 -11.12 -5.63 -19.24
N GLN A 24 -11.47 -6.15 -18.06
CA GLN A 24 -12.59 -7.07 -17.85
C GLN A 24 -13.95 -6.48 -18.24
N GLN A 25 -14.07 -5.16 -18.26
CA GLN A 25 -15.26 -4.47 -18.77
C GLN A 25 -15.25 -4.26 -20.29
N GLY A 26 -14.26 -4.80 -20.99
CA GLY A 26 -14.11 -4.65 -22.46
C GLY A 26 -13.53 -3.31 -22.90
N LEU A 27 -12.94 -2.55 -22.00
CA LEU A 27 -12.29 -1.28 -22.32
C LEU A 27 -10.89 -1.50 -22.90
N ASN A 28 -10.51 -0.67 -23.87
CA ASN A 28 -9.14 -0.65 -24.42
C ASN A 28 -8.25 0.16 -23.46
N VAL A 29 -7.34 -0.53 -22.74
CA VAL A 29 -6.53 0.05 -21.67
C VAL A 29 -5.04 -0.02 -21.99
N LEU A 30 -4.35 1.10 -21.79
CA LEU A 30 -2.90 1.20 -21.78
C LEU A 30 -2.41 1.37 -20.35
N LEU A 31 -1.52 0.50 -19.88
CA LEU A 31 -0.82 0.62 -18.61
C LEU A 31 0.62 1.08 -18.88
N ILE A 32 1.04 2.17 -18.21
CA ILE A 32 2.38 2.73 -18.38
C ILE A 32 3.13 2.65 -17.05
N GLU A 33 4.29 2.00 -17.04
CA GLU A 33 5.17 1.85 -15.88
C GLU A 33 6.57 2.38 -16.21
N LYS A 34 7.13 3.16 -15.30
CA LYS A 34 8.45 3.78 -15.50
C LYS A 34 9.61 2.78 -15.45
N ASP A 35 9.47 1.68 -14.70
CA ASP A 35 10.54 0.74 -14.44
C ASP A 35 10.22 -0.66 -14.96
N LYS A 36 11.10 -1.25 -15.79
CA LYS A 36 10.98 -2.67 -16.21
C LYS A 36 11.17 -3.63 -15.04
N THR A 37 12.06 -3.27 -14.11
CA THR A 37 12.28 -4.01 -12.88
C THR A 37 11.64 -3.20 -11.75
N PRO A 38 10.55 -3.68 -11.16
CA PRO A 38 9.85 -2.93 -10.12
C PRO A 38 10.74 -2.62 -8.92
N ASN A 39 10.72 -1.37 -8.47
CA ASN A 39 11.40 -0.88 -7.28
C ASN A 39 10.46 0.07 -6.53
N ASN A 40 9.46 -0.47 -5.84
CA ASN A 40 8.35 0.29 -5.28
C ASN A 40 7.78 -0.36 -4.01
N ALA A 41 6.81 0.30 -3.39
CA ALA A 41 6.17 -0.19 -2.16
C ALA A 41 5.48 -1.56 -2.31
N THR A 42 5.06 -1.94 -3.51
CA THR A 42 4.49 -3.27 -3.77
C THR A 42 5.52 -4.37 -3.59
N VAL A 43 6.71 -4.20 -4.18
CA VAL A 43 7.80 -5.18 -4.09
C VAL A 43 8.29 -5.35 -2.65
N TYR A 44 8.37 -4.24 -1.91
CA TYR A 44 8.88 -4.22 -0.54
C TYR A 44 7.77 -4.22 0.51
N SER A 45 6.64 -4.88 0.23
CA SER A 45 5.55 -5.03 1.18
C SER A 45 5.66 -6.33 1.97
N TYR A 46 5.23 -6.30 3.23
CA TYR A 46 5.03 -7.50 4.05
C TYR A 46 3.97 -8.47 3.50
N GLY A 47 3.11 -8.04 2.58
CA GLY A 47 2.04 -8.87 2.03
C GLY A 47 0.87 -9.13 2.98
N GLY A 48 0.83 -8.47 4.12
CA GLY A 48 -0.21 -8.68 5.14
C GLY A 48 -1.57 -8.10 4.73
N LEU A 49 -2.62 -8.87 4.99
CA LEU A 49 -4.01 -8.51 4.74
C LEU A 49 -4.74 -8.31 6.06
N ALA A 50 -4.72 -7.08 6.58
CA ALA A 50 -5.31 -6.72 7.87
C ALA A 50 -6.83 -6.50 7.76
N TYR A 51 -7.58 -7.48 7.25
CA TYR A 51 -9.02 -7.39 7.02
C TYR A 51 -9.84 -7.26 8.32
N TRP A 52 -9.24 -7.59 9.45
CA TRP A 52 -9.80 -7.46 10.81
C TRP A 52 -9.85 -6.02 11.31
N SER A 53 -9.12 -5.09 10.67
CA SER A 53 -8.85 -3.74 11.20
C SER A 53 -9.95 -2.71 10.94
N GLY A 54 -11.07 -3.10 10.34
CA GLY A 54 -12.20 -2.20 10.07
C GLY A 54 -12.83 -1.63 11.35
N THR A 55 -13.01 -0.31 11.41
CA THR A 55 -13.54 0.40 12.58
C THR A 55 -14.96 0.92 12.40
N ASP A 56 -15.44 1.03 11.17
CA ASP A 56 -16.77 1.49 10.76
C ASP A 56 -17.39 0.52 9.75
N LYS A 57 -18.63 0.80 9.34
CA LYS A 57 -19.37 -0.08 8.42
C LYS A 57 -18.68 -0.23 7.07
N LEU A 58 -18.11 0.86 6.52
CA LEU A 58 -17.45 0.85 5.22
C LEU A 58 -16.19 -0.02 5.26
N THR A 59 -15.29 0.24 6.19
CA THR A 59 -14.02 -0.47 6.33
C THR A 59 -14.21 -1.94 6.72
N ARG A 60 -15.24 -2.27 7.51
CA ARG A 60 -15.62 -3.66 7.82
C ARG A 60 -16.15 -4.40 6.58
N THR A 61 -16.99 -3.74 5.78
CA THR A 61 -17.50 -4.32 4.53
C THR A 61 -16.36 -4.59 3.55
N LEU A 62 -15.51 -3.60 3.30
CA LEU A 62 -14.37 -3.73 2.39
C LEU A 62 -13.33 -4.74 2.89
N GLY A 63 -13.13 -4.85 4.21
CA GLY A 63 -12.27 -5.87 4.81
C GLY A 63 -12.77 -7.28 4.52
N GLY A 64 -14.07 -7.53 4.73
CA GLY A 64 -14.70 -8.82 4.42
C GLY A 64 -14.66 -9.15 2.92
N GLU A 65 -15.02 -8.18 2.05
CA GLU A 65 -14.95 -8.39 0.59
C GLU A 65 -13.50 -8.62 0.13
N GLY A 66 -12.53 -7.91 0.72
CA GLY A 66 -11.10 -8.00 0.35
C GLY A 66 -10.50 -9.36 0.64
N ILE A 67 -10.75 -9.93 1.83
CA ILE A 67 -10.22 -11.25 2.16
C ILE A 67 -10.85 -12.34 1.30
N GLU A 68 -12.16 -12.27 1.04
CA GLU A 68 -12.83 -13.22 0.16
C GLU A 68 -12.34 -13.12 -1.29
N LEU A 69 -12.05 -11.90 -1.77
CA LEU A 69 -11.44 -11.70 -3.08
C LEU A 69 -10.09 -12.41 -3.14
N HIS A 70 -9.20 -12.19 -2.17
CA HIS A 70 -7.87 -12.79 -2.16
C HIS A 70 -7.90 -14.32 -2.06
N ARG A 71 -8.85 -14.92 -1.32
CA ARG A 71 -9.04 -16.39 -1.26
C ARG A 71 -9.32 -17.01 -2.63
N ASN A 72 -9.95 -16.26 -3.52
CA ASN A 72 -10.34 -16.73 -4.86
C ASN A 72 -9.42 -16.21 -5.96
N LEU A 73 -8.51 -15.28 -5.66
CA LEU A 73 -7.78 -14.50 -6.63
C LEU A 73 -6.84 -15.35 -7.51
N SER A 74 -6.16 -16.33 -6.92
CA SER A 74 -5.29 -17.23 -7.70
C SER A 74 -6.06 -17.99 -8.78
N GLN A 75 -7.29 -18.40 -8.49
CA GLN A 75 -8.16 -19.03 -9.46
C GLN A 75 -8.68 -18.04 -10.50
N GLU A 76 -9.10 -16.84 -10.09
CA GLU A 76 -9.60 -15.79 -10.98
C GLU A 76 -8.53 -15.35 -11.98
N LEU A 77 -7.29 -15.20 -11.52
CA LEU A 77 -6.16 -14.73 -12.32
C LEU A 77 -5.42 -15.87 -13.06
N ASP A 78 -5.79 -17.13 -12.84
CA ASP A 78 -5.05 -18.31 -13.35
C ASP A 78 -3.53 -18.20 -13.09
N ALA A 79 -3.18 -17.84 -11.84
CA ALA A 79 -1.80 -17.65 -11.40
C ALA A 79 -1.72 -17.69 -9.88
N ASP A 80 -0.62 -18.21 -9.32
CA ASP A 80 -0.44 -18.33 -7.89
C ASP A 80 -0.05 -16.99 -7.24
N THR A 81 -0.91 -16.47 -6.37
CA THR A 81 -0.67 -15.26 -5.57
C THR A 81 0.02 -15.56 -4.24
N GLU A 82 0.28 -16.82 -3.95
CA GLU A 82 0.76 -17.32 -2.64
C GLU A 82 -0.13 -16.86 -1.47
N PHE A 83 -1.44 -16.80 -1.71
CA PHE A 83 -2.37 -16.51 -0.62
C PHE A 83 -2.35 -17.63 0.42
N ARG A 84 -2.29 -17.22 1.69
CA ARG A 84 -2.46 -18.11 2.85
C ARG A 84 -3.17 -17.40 3.99
N ASP A 85 -4.00 -18.13 4.72
CA ASP A 85 -4.43 -17.70 6.05
C ASP A 85 -3.26 -17.90 7.01
N LEU A 86 -2.90 -16.86 7.76
CA LEU A 86 -1.77 -16.82 8.67
C LEU A 86 -2.19 -16.13 9.97
N ASP A 87 -1.65 -16.56 11.10
CA ASP A 87 -1.86 -15.84 12.36
C ASP A 87 -0.96 -14.58 12.42
N LEU A 88 -1.49 -13.52 12.98
CA LEU A 88 -0.76 -12.32 13.33
C LEU A 88 -0.55 -12.28 14.83
N VAL A 89 0.70 -12.21 15.25
CA VAL A 89 1.10 -12.03 16.64
C VAL A 89 1.55 -10.57 16.82
N LEU A 90 0.74 -9.81 17.54
CA LEU A 90 1.05 -8.44 17.91
C LEU A 90 1.72 -8.46 19.29
N THR A 91 3.02 -8.27 19.33
CA THR A 91 3.81 -8.32 20.59
C THR A 91 3.57 -7.07 21.43
N ILE A 92 3.38 -7.27 22.73
CA ILE A 92 3.21 -6.21 23.71
C ILE A 92 4.54 -6.03 24.45
N ASP A 93 5.10 -4.81 24.41
CA ASP A 93 6.37 -4.53 25.07
C ASP A 93 6.31 -4.91 26.56
N ARG A 94 7.44 -5.37 27.09
CA ARG A 94 7.54 -5.84 28.50
C ARG A 94 7.07 -4.79 29.51
N GLN A 95 7.15 -3.51 29.19
CA GLN A 95 6.77 -2.41 30.07
C GLN A 95 5.29 -2.02 29.98
N ASP A 96 4.57 -2.52 28.96
CA ASP A 96 3.18 -2.22 28.72
C ASP A 96 2.25 -3.22 29.42
N ASP A 97 1.07 -2.74 29.83
CA ASP A 97 0.01 -3.56 30.41
C ASP A 97 -0.83 -4.20 29.29
N PRO A 98 -0.86 -5.55 29.18
CA PRO A 98 -1.57 -6.25 28.14
C PRO A 98 -3.07 -5.95 28.07
N GLU A 99 -3.72 -5.76 29.21
CA GLU A 99 -5.16 -5.44 29.25
C GLU A 99 -5.45 -4.05 28.73
N VAL A 100 -4.59 -3.08 29.01
CA VAL A 100 -4.69 -1.70 28.48
C VAL A 100 -4.50 -1.72 26.95
N ILE A 101 -3.51 -2.47 26.47
CA ILE A 101 -3.27 -2.60 25.03
C ILE A 101 -4.46 -3.28 24.34
N LEU A 102 -5.00 -4.35 24.90
CA LEU A 102 -6.18 -5.04 24.35
C LEU A 102 -7.37 -4.10 24.18
N GLN A 103 -7.63 -3.21 25.15
CA GLN A 103 -8.74 -2.25 25.09
C GLN A 103 -8.66 -1.35 23.86
N ASN A 104 -7.45 -0.99 23.38
CA ASN A 104 -7.28 -0.18 22.18
C ASN A 104 -7.77 -0.88 20.90
N TYR A 105 -7.90 -2.21 20.95
CA TYR A 105 -8.36 -3.05 19.83
C TYR A 105 -9.87 -3.32 19.82
N ALA A 106 -10.61 -2.93 20.86
CA ALA A 106 -12.05 -3.18 21.00
C ALA A 106 -12.92 -2.59 19.86
N ARG A 107 -12.41 -1.58 19.16
CA ARG A 107 -13.10 -0.91 18.04
C ARG A 107 -13.02 -1.65 16.71
N PHE A 108 -12.08 -2.58 16.56
CA PHE A 108 -11.84 -3.27 15.29
C PHE A 108 -12.92 -4.33 14.98
N ALA A 109 -13.02 -4.73 13.72
CA ALA A 109 -14.01 -5.69 13.25
C ALA A 109 -13.86 -7.07 13.91
N ILE A 110 -12.63 -7.48 14.18
CA ILE A 110 -12.30 -8.70 14.91
C ILE A 110 -11.50 -8.30 16.15
N THR A 111 -12.02 -8.69 17.32
CA THR A 111 -11.30 -8.48 18.58
C THR A 111 -10.19 -9.53 18.71
N PRO A 112 -8.96 -9.14 19.02
CA PRO A 112 -7.87 -10.08 19.20
C PRO A 112 -8.05 -10.94 20.45
N GLU A 113 -7.45 -12.12 20.44
CA GLU A 113 -7.24 -12.96 21.60
C GLU A 113 -5.98 -12.48 22.36
N LEU A 114 -6.11 -12.24 23.67
CA LEU A 114 -4.97 -11.93 24.51
C LEU A 114 -4.24 -13.21 24.89
N LEU A 115 -2.97 -13.30 24.53
CA LEU A 115 -2.10 -14.44 24.86
C LEU A 115 -1.16 -14.08 26.01
N SER A 116 -0.98 -15.03 26.94
CA SER A 116 0.13 -14.97 27.87
C SER A 116 1.47 -15.08 27.12
N VAL A 117 2.58 -14.69 27.77
CA VAL A 117 3.93 -14.87 27.19
C VAL A 117 4.17 -16.32 26.78
N ASN A 118 3.75 -17.29 27.62
CA ASN A 118 3.92 -18.70 27.34
C ASN A 118 3.11 -19.13 26.08
N ASP A 119 1.86 -18.72 25.98
CA ASP A 119 0.99 -19.07 24.85
C ASP A 119 1.47 -18.41 23.55
N ALA A 120 1.97 -17.18 23.64
CA ALA A 120 2.59 -16.50 22.51
C ALA A 120 3.84 -17.24 22.00
N CYS A 121 4.70 -17.73 22.91
CA CYS A 121 5.89 -18.51 22.53
C CYS A 121 5.56 -19.95 22.09
N ILE A 122 4.40 -20.49 22.46
CA ILE A 122 3.90 -21.76 21.88
C ILE A 122 3.44 -21.53 20.44
N LEU A 123 2.74 -20.42 20.18
CA LEU A 123 2.26 -20.08 18.85
C LEU A 123 3.40 -19.68 17.90
N GLU A 124 4.36 -18.88 18.40
CA GLU A 124 5.55 -18.46 17.65
C GLU A 124 6.81 -18.74 18.49
N PRO A 125 7.45 -19.89 18.28
CA PRO A 125 8.59 -20.33 19.11
C PRO A 125 9.85 -19.46 18.98
N LEU A 126 9.93 -18.61 17.97
CA LEU A 126 11.07 -17.71 17.75
C LEU A 126 11.02 -16.44 18.62
N LEU A 127 9.89 -16.19 19.33
CA LEU A 127 9.75 -15.02 20.18
C LEU A 127 10.66 -15.07 21.41
N ASN A 128 11.20 -13.93 21.77
CA ASN A 128 11.93 -13.74 23.03
C ASN A 128 10.96 -13.51 24.19
N PRO A 129 10.77 -14.46 25.11
CA PRO A 129 9.83 -14.31 26.22
C PRO A 129 10.21 -13.17 27.19
N ASN A 130 11.49 -12.74 27.17
CA ASN A 130 11.96 -11.65 28.05
C ASN A 130 11.68 -10.25 27.48
N ALA A 131 11.32 -10.15 26.20
CA ALA A 131 11.05 -8.88 25.53
C ALA A 131 9.59 -8.43 25.59
N ILE A 132 8.67 -9.35 25.93
CA ILE A 132 7.23 -9.12 25.88
C ILE A 132 6.56 -9.33 27.23
N SER A 133 5.45 -8.64 27.49
CA SER A 133 4.53 -8.86 28.62
C SER A 133 3.34 -9.75 28.23
N GLY A 134 3.11 -9.96 26.94
CA GLY A 134 2.06 -10.77 26.30
C GLY A 134 2.01 -10.51 24.82
N ALA A 135 1.00 -11.03 24.16
CA ALA A 135 0.73 -10.74 22.74
C ALA A 135 -0.76 -10.73 22.44
N LEU A 136 -1.15 -10.12 21.34
CA LEU A 136 -2.50 -10.22 20.79
C LEU A 136 -2.46 -11.08 19.53
N LYS A 137 -3.33 -12.10 19.46
CA LYS A 137 -3.49 -12.95 18.30
C LYS A 137 -4.68 -12.50 17.47
N LEU A 138 -4.50 -12.39 16.14
CA LEU A 138 -5.53 -12.09 15.18
C LEU A 138 -5.42 -13.03 13.98
N PRO A 139 -6.55 -13.42 13.36
CA PRO A 139 -6.51 -14.03 12.03
C PRO A 139 -6.01 -13.02 11.01
N HIS A 140 -5.14 -13.45 10.11
CA HIS A 140 -4.52 -12.57 9.13
C HIS A 140 -4.42 -13.28 7.78
N GLY A 141 -4.58 -12.55 6.69
CA GLY A 141 -4.25 -13.06 5.37
C GLY A 141 -2.84 -12.62 4.97
N HIS A 142 -2.21 -13.39 4.11
CA HIS A 142 -0.90 -13.06 3.57
C HIS A 142 -0.83 -13.43 2.09
N ILE A 143 -0.17 -12.59 1.29
CA ILE A 143 0.08 -12.79 -0.14
C ILE A 143 1.53 -12.44 -0.47
N HIS A 144 2.05 -12.99 -1.54
CA HIS A 144 3.27 -12.47 -2.15
C HIS A 144 2.92 -11.33 -3.10
N THR A 145 3.10 -10.09 -2.66
CA THR A 145 2.63 -8.89 -3.37
C THR A 145 3.15 -8.75 -4.80
N GLN A 146 4.43 -9.09 -5.03
CA GLN A 146 4.99 -9.07 -6.38
C GLN A 146 4.32 -10.10 -7.28
N LYS A 147 4.18 -11.37 -6.83
CA LYS A 147 3.49 -12.42 -7.60
C LYS A 147 2.02 -12.08 -7.87
N THR A 148 1.34 -11.52 -6.86
CA THR A 148 -0.04 -11.04 -7.04
C THR A 148 -0.13 -9.95 -8.10
N THR A 149 0.81 -9.01 -8.10
CA THR A 149 0.85 -7.93 -9.12
C THR A 149 1.17 -8.50 -10.50
N GLU A 150 2.13 -9.40 -10.62
CA GLU A 150 2.46 -10.10 -11.85
C GLU A 150 1.28 -10.91 -12.39
N ALA A 151 0.51 -11.57 -11.50
CA ALA A 151 -0.71 -12.29 -11.85
C ALA A 151 -1.77 -11.36 -12.47
N TYR A 152 -2.00 -10.19 -11.87
CA TYR A 152 -2.88 -9.17 -12.44
C TYR A 152 -2.40 -8.68 -13.81
N LEU A 153 -1.09 -8.39 -13.96
CA LEU A 153 -0.53 -7.92 -15.22
C LEU A 153 -0.66 -8.97 -16.32
N GLN A 154 -0.36 -10.23 -16.02
CA GLN A 154 -0.54 -11.33 -16.97
C GLN A 154 -2.01 -11.53 -17.38
N ALA A 155 -2.94 -11.44 -16.41
CA ALA A 155 -4.36 -11.50 -16.70
C ALA A 155 -4.84 -10.29 -17.53
N PHE A 156 -4.31 -9.11 -17.27
CA PHE A 156 -4.53 -7.90 -18.05
C PHE A 156 -4.09 -8.07 -19.52
N GLU A 157 -2.88 -8.60 -19.76
CA GLU A 157 -2.38 -8.87 -21.12
C GLU A 157 -3.22 -9.94 -21.84
N ARG A 158 -3.66 -10.99 -21.11
CA ARG A 158 -4.59 -11.99 -21.67
C ARG A 158 -5.93 -11.38 -22.12
N ASN A 159 -6.34 -10.26 -21.51
CA ASN A 159 -7.51 -9.49 -21.90
C ASN A 159 -7.22 -8.41 -22.96
N ASN A 160 -6.13 -8.55 -23.72
CA ASN A 160 -5.66 -7.60 -24.73
C ASN A 160 -5.25 -6.22 -24.16
N GLY A 161 -4.94 -6.13 -22.87
CA GLY A 161 -4.33 -4.94 -22.29
C GLY A 161 -2.91 -4.74 -22.82
N VAL A 162 -2.48 -3.50 -22.93
CA VAL A 162 -1.15 -3.14 -23.41
C VAL A 162 -0.34 -2.57 -22.26
N ILE A 163 0.88 -3.07 -22.05
CA ILE A 163 1.83 -2.56 -21.05
C ILE A 163 3.00 -1.89 -21.78
N ILE A 164 3.33 -0.67 -21.39
CA ILE A 164 4.50 0.06 -21.89
C ILE A 164 5.38 0.44 -20.70
N TYR A 165 6.68 0.21 -20.87
CA TYR A 165 7.70 0.61 -19.91
C TYR A 165 8.33 1.92 -20.34
N ASP A 166 7.77 3.02 -19.84
CA ASP A 166 8.25 4.38 -20.07
C ASP A 166 7.80 5.29 -18.92
N ARG A 167 8.49 6.39 -18.71
CA ARG A 167 8.15 7.35 -17.67
C ARG A 167 7.19 8.41 -18.20
N VAL A 168 6.01 8.50 -17.61
CA VAL A 168 5.11 9.64 -17.82
C VAL A 168 5.73 10.88 -17.20
N ILE A 169 5.88 11.93 -18.00
CA ILE A 169 6.49 13.20 -17.59
C ILE A 169 5.49 14.35 -17.60
N ASP A 170 4.38 14.24 -18.34
CA ASP A 170 3.35 15.28 -18.39
C ASP A 170 1.99 14.72 -18.82
N LEU A 171 0.93 15.50 -18.57
CA LEU A 171 -0.43 15.25 -19.04
C LEU A 171 -0.71 16.07 -20.30
N LEU A 172 -1.33 15.48 -21.32
CA LEU A 172 -1.71 16.19 -22.53
C LEU A 172 -3.05 16.87 -22.34
N HIS A 173 -3.08 18.20 -22.46
CA HIS A 173 -4.26 19.01 -22.32
C HIS A 173 -4.86 19.42 -23.65
N GLN A 174 -6.20 19.44 -23.75
CA GLN A 174 -6.96 20.05 -24.83
C GLN A 174 -8.11 20.87 -24.22
N GLY A 175 -7.93 22.17 -24.12
CA GLY A 175 -8.83 23.03 -23.33
C GLY A 175 -8.83 22.61 -21.87
N ASP A 176 -10.02 22.42 -21.28
CA ASP A 176 -10.20 21.99 -19.87
C ASP A 176 -10.19 20.45 -19.69
N SER A 177 -9.63 19.73 -20.66
CA SER A 177 -9.64 18.26 -20.63
C SER A 177 -8.23 17.70 -20.74
N VAL A 178 -7.94 16.61 -20.00
CA VAL A 178 -6.79 15.74 -20.21
C VAL A 178 -7.18 14.72 -21.28
N VAL A 179 -6.37 14.61 -22.36
CA VAL A 179 -6.63 13.76 -23.52
C VAL A 179 -5.54 12.71 -23.72
N GLY A 180 -4.69 12.50 -22.74
CA GLY A 180 -3.60 11.54 -22.79
C GLY A 180 -2.40 11.95 -21.95
N VAL A 181 -1.25 11.36 -22.25
CA VAL A 181 0.00 11.57 -21.53
C VAL A 181 1.18 11.72 -22.49
N GLN A 182 2.19 12.46 -22.04
CA GLN A 182 3.52 12.48 -22.61
C GLN A 182 4.44 11.64 -21.76
N THR A 183 5.21 10.76 -22.39
CA THR A 183 6.29 10.00 -21.77
C THR A 183 7.66 10.57 -22.18
N GLU A 184 8.75 10.02 -21.63
CA GLU A 184 10.11 10.42 -22.05
C GLU A 184 10.35 10.18 -23.55
N ASN A 185 9.72 9.16 -24.15
CA ASN A 185 10.03 8.72 -25.51
C ASN A 185 8.87 8.93 -26.51
N ASP A 186 7.60 9.03 -26.03
CA ASP A 186 6.43 9.07 -26.92
C ASP A 186 5.25 9.82 -26.30
N THR A 187 4.14 9.90 -27.03
CA THR A 187 2.85 10.45 -26.58
C THR A 187 1.72 9.47 -26.83
N TYR A 188 0.80 9.33 -25.86
CA TYR A 188 -0.33 8.43 -25.93
C TYR A 188 -1.64 9.18 -25.68
N GLN A 189 -2.65 8.92 -26.50
CA GLN A 189 -3.97 9.53 -26.39
C GLN A 189 -4.98 8.58 -25.77
N ALA A 190 -5.85 9.09 -24.90
CA ALA A 190 -6.96 8.36 -24.31
C ALA A 190 -8.12 9.28 -23.96
N ASP A 191 -9.32 8.70 -23.88
CA ASP A 191 -10.51 9.39 -23.39
C ASP A 191 -10.38 9.74 -21.89
N ASN A 192 -9.69 8.87 -21.12
CA ASN A 192 -9.50 9.00 -19.69
C ASN A 192 -8.09 8.55 -19.27
N THR A 193 -7.53 9.24 -18.30
CA THR A 193 -6.25 8.91 -17.64
C THR A 193 -6.47 8.76 -16.14
N VAL A 194 -5.94 7.69 -15.52
CA VAL A 194 -5.99 7.50 -14.08
C VAL A 194 -4.58 7.38 -13.49
N VAL A 195 -4.32 8.16 -12.44
CA VAL A 195 -3.02 8.19 -11.76
C VAL A 195 -3.02 7.17 -10.62
N CYS A 196 -2.20 6.12 -10.77
CA CYS A 196 -1.95 5.03 -9.82
C CYS A 196 -0.47 4.98 -9.38
N ALA A 197 0.23 6.12 -9.40
CA ALA A 197 1.68 6.20 -9.22
C ALA A 197 2.13 6.14 -7.74
N GLY A 198 1.26 5.71 -6.82
CA GLY A 198 1.56 5.57 -5.40
C GLY A 198 2.08 6.87 -4.78
N GLY A 199 3.23 6.84 -4.09
CA GLY A 199 3.84 8.02 -3.49
C GLY A 199 4.27 9.11 -4.48
N LEU A 200 4.38 8.79 -5.77
CA LEU A 200 4.70 9.75 -6.82
C LEU A 200 3.47 10.41 -7.44
N SER A 201 2.25 10.01 -7.08
CA SER A 201 1.02 10.56 -7.65
C SER A 201 0.91 12.06 -7.46
N ARG A 202 1.26 12.58 -6.26
CA ARG A 202 1.21 14.02 -5.97
C ARG A 202 2.16 14.80 -6.86
N SER A 203 3.41 14.41 -6.95
CA SER A 203 4.41 15.13 -7.75
C SER A 203 4.09 15.12 -9.24
N LEU A 204 3.53 14.04 -9.77
CA LEU A 204 3.08 13.98 -11.17
C LEU A 204 1.91 14.95 -11.43
N LEU A 205 0.92 14.98 -10.53
CA LEU A 205 -0.24 15.87 -10.67
C LEU A 205 0.13 17.34 -10.45
N GLN A 206 1.06 17.66 -9.54
CA GLN A 206 1.57 19.02 -9.33
C GLN A 206 2.27 19.57 -10.58
N GLN A 207 3.01 18.74 -11.33
CA GLN A 207 3.62 19.16 -12.60
C GLN A 207 2.55 19.63 -13.63
N ALA A 208 1.35 19.05 -13.55
CA ALA A 208 0.20 19.45 -14.37
C ALA A 208 -0.67 20.52 -13.67
N ASN A 209 -0.19 21.18 -12.61
CA ASN A 209 -0.91 22.18 -11.79
C ASN A 209 -2.19 21.63 -11.14
N ILE A 210 -2.23 20.33 -10.82
CA ILE A 210 -3.33 19.68 -10.12
C ILE A 210 -2.88 19.35 -8.69
N GLU A 211 -3.51 19.95 -7.70
CA GLU A 211 -3.21 19.69 -6.29
C GLU A 211 -4.05 18.52 -5.77
N VAL A 212 -3.41 17.60 -5.06
CA VAL A 212 -4.06 16.48 -4.38
C VAL A 212 -3.41 16.23 -3.03
N GLU A 213 -4.22 15.84 -2.06
CA GLU A 213 -3.76 15.47 -0.71
C GLU A 213 -3.34 14.00 -0.65
N ASN A 214 -2.45 13.61 -1.55
CA ASN A 214 -1.80 12.30 -1.56
C ASN A 214 -0.37 12.45 -1.06
N TYR A 215 -0.11 11.91 0.12
CA TYR A 215 1.17 12.00 0.81
C TYR A 215 1.89 10.65 0.80
N TYR A 216 3.08 10.57 1.37
CA TYR A 216 3.84 9.34 1.48
C TYR A 216 4.77 9.34 2.70
N THR A 217 5.06 8.14 3.18
CA THR A 217 6.20 7.89 4.05
C THR A 217 7.30 7.19 3.26
N HIS A 218 8.55 7.49 3.60
CA HIS A 218 9.68 6.67 3.19
C HIS A 218 9.74 5.46 4.11
N ALA A 219 9.48 4.28 3.57
CA ALA A 219 9.60 3.03 4.31
C ALA A 219 10.96 2.40 4.03
N GLN A 220 11.65 1.94 5.09
CA GLN A 220 12.89 1.16 4.99
C GLN A 220 12.71 -0.18 5.70
N LEU A 221 13.16 -1.24 5.06
CA LEU A 221 13.02 -2.62 5.53
C LEU A 221 14.18 -3.47 5.01
N ILE A 222 14.37 -4.63 5.63
CA ILE A 222 15.41 -5.59 5.24
C ILE A 222 14.73 -6.82 4.62
N LEU A 223 15.22 -7.24 3.44
CA LEU A 223 14.89 -8.54 2.86
C LEU A 223 16.10 -9.48 2.99
N THR A 224 15.88 -10.67 3.52
CA THR A 224 16.91 -11.71 3.66
C THR A 224 16.93 -12.64 2.46
N PRO A 225 18.01 -13.39 2.21
CA PRO A 225 17.94 -14.65 1.49
C PRO A 225 17.00 -15.65 2.20
N PRO A 226 16.61 -16.77 1.55
CA PRO A 226 15.93 -17.87 2.24
C PRO A 226 16.73 -18.38 3.44
N VAL A 227 16.01 -18.71 4.53
CA VAL A 227 16.58 -19.23 5.78
C VAL A 227 16.10 -20.65 6.04
N ASP A 228 16.82 -21.41 6.91
CA ASP A 228 16.58 -22.84 7.17
C ASP A 228 15.58 -23.11 8.30
N PHE A 229 15.03 -22.04 8.89
CA PHE A 229 14.02 -22.12 9.95
C PHE A 229 12.70 -21.49 9.50
N GLU A 230 11.63 -21.77 10.23
CA GLU A 230 10.30 -21.27 9.93
C GLU A 230 9.87 -20.23 10.96
N LEU A 231 9.43 -19.05 10.46
CA LEU A 231 8.64 -18.06 11.19
C LEU A 231 7.17 -18.33 10.85
N GLY A 232 6.45 -18.95 11.78
CA GLY A 232 5.11 -19.50 11.55
C GLY A 232 4.00 -18.45 11.48
N THR A 233 4.28 -17.21 11.92
CA THR A 233 3.30 -16.14 12.05
C THR A 233 3.81 -14.84 11.44
N VAL A 234 2.93 -13.86 11.27
CA VAL A 234 3.35 -12.45 11.10
C VAL A 234 3.59 -11.88 12.49
N VAL A 235 4.77 -11.37 12.77
CA VAL A 235 5.09 -10.73 14.06
C VAL A 235 5.17 -9.21 13.84
N MET A 236 4.39 -8.44 14.61
CA MET A 236 4.37 -6.98 14.57
C MET A 236 4.19 -6.42 16.00
N PRO A 237 4.53 -5.17 16.30
CA PRO A 237 4.24 -4.58 17.60
C PRO A 237 2.75 -4.27 17.74
N ALA A 238 2.18 -4.44 18.94
CA ALA A 238 0.80 -4.07 19.23
C ALA A 238 0.59 -2.54 19.21
N VAL A 239 1.61 -1.76 19.57
CA VAL A 239 1.60 -0.30 19.44
C VAL A 239 2.30 0.08 18.14
N GLN A 240 1.52 0.29 17.09
CA GLN A 240 2.03 0.64 15.77
C GLN A 240 2.23 2.16 15.66
N GLN A 241 3.46 2.60 15.77
CA GLN A 241 3.83 4.02 15.76
C GLN A 241 3.58 4.69 14.40
N ARG A 242 3.61 3.93 13.32
CA ARG A 242 3.33 4.43 11.97
C ARG A 242 1.96 5.11 11.89
N PHE A 243 0.92 4.53 12.43
CA PHE A 243 -0.42 5.15 12.42
C PHE A 243 -0.46 6.46 13.20
N ILE A 244 0.32 6.57 14.28
CA ILE A 244 0.46 7.81 15.04
C ILE A 244 1.21 8.86 14.22
N LEU A 245 2.26 8.46 13.49
CA LEU A 245 3.03 9.32 12.62
C LEU A 245 2.16 9.85 11.45
N GLU A 246 1.44 8.97 10.77
CA GLU A 246 0.54 9.34 9.68
C GLU A 246 -0.62 10.23 10.16
N ALA A 247 -1.16 9.98 11.37
CA ALA A 247 -2.17 10.85 11.97
C ALA A 247 -1.64 12.27 12.24
N LYS A 248 -0.41 12.40 12.73
CA LYS A 248 0.24 13.70 12.91
C LYS A 248 0.55 14.38 11.57
N ALA A 249 0.86 13.62 10.53
CA ALA A 249 1.08 14.17 9.20
C ALA A 249 -0.18 14.80 8.60
N ARG A 250 -1.37 14.42 9.08
CA ARG A 250 -2.65 15.04 8.67
C ARG A 250 -2.80 16.50 9.14
N GLU A 251 -2.03 16.90 10.11
CA GLU A 251 -2.02 18.27 10.63
C GLU A 251 -1.07 19.19 9.84
N LEU A 252 -0.23 18.60 8.96
CA LEU A 252 0.68 19.34 8.11
C LEU A 252 -0.10 20.03 6.96
N THR A 253 0.26 21.28 6.71
CA THR A 253 -0.27 22.04 5.57
C THR A 253 0.43 21.66 4.27
N THR A 254 -0.11 22.09 3.13
CA THR A 254 0.56 21.92 1.83
C THR A 254 1.97 22.55 1.84
N GLU A 255 2.14 23.68 2.51
CA GLU A 255 3.44 24.36 2.64
C GLU A 255 4.46 23.53 3.45
N ASP A 256 4.00 22.78 4.45
CA ASP A 256 4.84 21.88 5.24
C ASP A 256 5.31 20.67 4.41
N TRP A 257 4.53 20.26 3.39
CA TRP A 257 4.87 19.18 2.48
C TRP A 257 5.76 19.59 1.31
N ASP A 258 5.80 20.88 0.99
CA ASP A 258 6.64 21.45 -0.08
C ASP A 258 7.60 22.52 0.48
N PRO A 259 8.36 22.23 1.54
CA PRO A 259 9.25 23.22 2.12
C PRO A 259 10.38 23.57 1.15
N PRO A 260 10.83 24.82 1.12
CA PRO A 260 11.91 25.25 0.26
C PRO A 260 13.29 24.69 0.65
N TYR A 261 13.36 23.86 1.67
CA TYR A 261 14.58 23.23 2.20
C TYR A 261 14.32 21.83 2.72
N ASP A 262 15.33 20.97 2.69
CA ASP A 262 15.27 19.61 3.23
C ASP A 262 15.13 19.65 4.75
N LEU A 263 13.98 19.19 5.26
CA LEU A 263 13.78 18.96 6.69
C LEU A 263 14.38 17.61 7.07
N ALA A 264 14.96 17.54 8.26
CA ALA A 264 15.37 16.26 8.83
C ALA A 264 14.12 15.35 9.00
N PRO A 265 14.12 14.13 8.45
CA PRO A 265 12.95 13.28 8.50
C PRO A 265 12.61 12.88 9.94
N LYS A 266 11.34 12.99 10.31
CA LYS A 266 10.80 12.36 11.52
C LYS A 266 10.58 10.89 11.22
N ALA A 267 11.36 10.03 11.83
CA ALA A 267 11.28 8.59 11.63
C ALA A 267 10.78 7.89 12.90
N ILE A 268 10.04 6.80 12.68
CA ILE A 268 9.62 5.84 13.70
C ILE A 268 9.95 4.42 13.22
N LEU A 269 10.02 3.49 14.15
CA LEU A 269 10.25 2.08 13.86
C LEU A 269 9.16 1.21 14.49
N ASP A 270 8.50 0.42 13.66
CA ASP A 270 7.61 -0.68 14.07
C ASP A 270 8.35 -2.01 13.83
N PRO A 271 8.98 -2.62 14.87
CA PRO A 271 9.77 -3.83 14.70
C PRO A 271 8.89 -5.05 14.48
N GLY A 272 9.05 -5.71 13.35
CA GLY A 272 8.30 -6.90 13.00
C GLY A 272 8.97 -7.72 11.91
N ALA A 273 8.41 -8.89 11.63
CA ALA A 273 8.89 -9.77 10.57
C ALA A 273 7.77 -10.65 10.01
N VAL A 274 7.95 -11.07 8.75
CA VAL A 274 7.15 -12.10 8.10
C VAL A 274 8.06 -12.94 7.21
N GLN A 275 7.80 -14.24 7.12
CA GLN A 275 8.48 -15.14 6.20
C GLN A 275 7.58 -15.43 5.00
N PHE A 276 8.14 -15.28 3.78
CA PHE A 276 7.49 -15.70 2.54
C PHE A 276 7.62 -17.21 2.32
N LEU A 277 6.82 -17.79 1.42
CA LEU A 277 6.87 -19.24 1.12
C LEU A 277 8.20 -19.70 0.51
N ASP A 278 8.95 -18.78 -0.10
CA ASP A 278 10.29 -19.06 -0.61
C ASP A 278 11.40 -19.04 0.46
N GLY A 279 11.02 -18.86 1.74
CA GLY A 279 11.92 -18.85 2.88
C GLY A 279 12.57 -17.50 3.18
N ARG A 280 12.43 -16.49 2.33
CA ARG A 280 12.92 -15.13 2.61
C ARG A 280 12.12 -14.48 3.74
N ILE A 281 12.80 -13.67 4.54
CA ILE A 281 12.15 -12.89 5.62
C ILE A 281 12.20 -11.40 5.28
N CYS A 282 11.07 -10.71 5.47
CA CYS A 282 10.99 -9.26 5.48
C CYS A 282 10.98 -8.78 6.93
N MET A 283 11.93 -7.90 7.29
CA MET A 283 12.08 -7.32 8.62
C MET A 283 11.97 -5.80 8.56
N GLY A 284 11.42 -5.18 9.55
CA GLY A 284 11.34 -3.72 9.68
C GLY A 284 10.07 -3.35 10.43
N GLN A 285 9.57 -2.19 10.29
CA GLN A 285 9.78 -1.20 9.23
C GLN A 285 10.11 0.14 9.88
N ILE A 286 11.09 0.87 9.34
CA ILE A 286 11.22 2.29 9.63
C ILE A 286 10.31 3.05 8.66
N SER A 287 9.53 4.00 9.19
CA SER A 287 8.71 4.93 8.41
C SER A 287 9.14 6.36 8.72
N ALA A 288 9.56 7.10 7.71
CA ALA A 288 10.00 8.47 7.83
C ALA A 288 9.13 9.43 7.02
N LEU A 289 8.72 10.54 7.64
CA LEU A 289 8.10 11.66 6.94
C LEU A 289 9.21 12.55 6.39
N ALA A 290 9.39 12.55 5.09
CA ALA A 290 10.26 13.47 4.37
C ALA A 290 9.54 13.91 3.09
N PRO A 291 9.28 15.21 2.92
CA PRO A 291 8.50 15.72 1.78
C PRO A 291 9.17 15.50 0.42
N ASN A 292 10.51 15.47 0.39
CA ASN A 292 11.25 15.18 -0.83
C ASN A 292 11.23 13.68 -1.17
N PRO A 293 10.60 13.23 -2.29
CA PRO A 293 10.55 11.82 -2.67
C PRO A 293 11.93 11.23 -2.96
N GLN A 294 12.94 12.08 -3.17
CA GLN A 294 14.34 11.70 -3.41
C GLN A 294 15.21 11.88 -2.16
N ALA A 295 14.61 12.05 -0.97
CA ALA A 295 15.35 12.22 0.27
C ALA A 295 16.33 11.07 0.48
N LYS A 296 17.59 11.41 0.76
CA LYS A 296 18.65 10.43 1.00
C LYS A 296 18.59 9.95 2.45
N LEU A 297 17.89 8.87 2.67
CA LEU A 297 17.89 8.17 3.96
C LEU A 297 19.17 7.31 4.04
N ASN A 298 19.74 7.22 5.24
CA ASN A 298 20.94 6.41 5.46
C ASN A 298 20.56 4.92 5.64
N PRO A 299 20.82 4.04 4.65
CA PRO A 299 20.40 2.63 4.73
C PRO A 299 21.17 1.86 5.81
N PHE A 300 22.42 2.20 6.09
CA PHE A 300 23.23 1.53 7.12
C PHE A 300 22.70 1.82 8.53
N LYS A 301 22.28 3.09 8.77
CA LYS A 301 21.66 3.44 10.04
C LYS A 301 20.31 2.74 10.21
N ALA A 302 19.50 2.72 9.17
CA ALA A 302 18.22 2.04 9.18
C ALA A 302 18.38 0.53 9.41
N GLU A 303 19.31 -0.10 8.71
CA GLU A 303 19.59 -1.53 8.89
C GLU A 303 20.03 -1.85 10.33
N ALA A 304 20.94 -1.09 10.90
CA ALA A 304 21.38 -1.28 12.27
C ALA A 304 20.23 -1.16 13.28
N GLU A 305 19.39 -0.13 13.13
CA GLU A 305 18.25 0.11 14.01
C GLU A 305 17.16 -0.96 13.87
N ILE A 306 16.85 -1.40 12.64
CA ILE A 306 15.91 -2.49 12.39
C ILE A 306 16.41 -3.78 13.04
N ARG A 307 17.69 -4.14 12.82
CA ARG A 307 18.28 -5.36 13.40
C ARG A 307 18.22 -5.34 14.92
N GLU A 308 18.69 -4.27 15.56
CA GLU A 308 18.65 -4.14 17.02
C GLU A 308 17.23 -4.33 17.58
N ARG A 309 16.24 -3.69 16.98
CA ARG A 309 14.87 -3.71 17.52
C ARG A 309 14.14 -5.01 17.18
N VAL A 310 14.32 -5.57 15.98
CA VAL A 310 13.70 -6.83 15.59
C VAL A 310 14.33 -7.99 16.35
N SER A 311 15.66 -8.03 16.52
CA SER A 311 16.34 -9.10 17.27
C SER A 311 16.00 -9.10 18.77
N ASN A 312 15.63 -7.97 19.35
CA ASN A 312 15.11 -7.95 20.72
C ASN A 312 13.88 -8.86 20.87
N VAL A 313 13.00 -8.89 19.86
CA VAL A 313 11.75 -9.68 19.86
C VAL A 313 11.96 -11.06 19.22
N LEU A 314 12.78 -11.13 18.15
CA LEU A 314 13.09 -12.33 17.37
C LEU A 314 14.61 -12.52 17.28
N PRO A 315 15.27 -13.06 18.30
CA PRO A 315 16.74 -13.10 18.40
C PRO A 315 17.44 -13.82 17.26
N LEU A 316 16.82 -14.83 16.66
CA LEU A 316 17.38 -15.55 15.52
C LEU A 316 17.61 -14.69 14.28
N LEU A 317 16.99 -13.50 14.22
CA LEU A 317 17.10 -12.59 13.06
C LEU A 317 18.29 -11.59 13.16
N GLU A 318 19.05 -11.60 14.26
CA GLU A 318 20.13 -10.64 14.52
C GLU A 318 21.20 -10.65 13.40
N ASP A 319 21.74 -11.83 13.12
CA ASP A 319 22.88 -12.01 12.21
C ASP A 319 22.48 -12.53 10.82
N ILE A 320 21.18 -12.64 10.53
CA ILE A 320 20.75 -13.12 9.21
C ILE A 320 21.14 -12.10 8.13
N PRO A 321 21.90 -12.50 7.09
CA PRO A 321 22.20 -11.59 5.98
C PRO A 321 20.96 -10.99 5.35
N GLY A 322 21.06 -9.77 4.85
CA GLY A 322 19.91 -9.14 4.17
C GLY A 322 20.30 -7.84 3.50
N THR A 323 19.42 -7.32 2.70
CA THR A 323 19.60 -6.04 2.01
C THR A 323 18.53 -5.05 2.48
N CYS A 324 18.98 -3.86 2.89
CA CYS A 324 18.08 -2.77 3.24
C CYS A 324 17.55 -2.10 1.98
N HIS A 325 16.23 -2.02 1.87
CA HIS A 325 15.51 -1.38 0.77
C HIS A 325 14.71 -0.18 1.26
N SER A 326 14.43 0.75 0.34
CA SER A 326 13.60 1.92 0.61
C SER A 326 12.52 2.06 -0.45
N CYS A 327 11.31 2.46 -0.04
CA CYS A 327 10.21 2.76 -0.95
C CYS A 327 9.31 3.87 -0.41
N LEU A 328 8.46 4.43 -1.28
CA LEU A 328 7.46 5.43 -0.92
C LEU A 328 6.10 4.75 -0.72
N VAL A 329 5.58 4.80 0.49
CA VAL A 329 4.24 4.27 0.82
C VAL A 329 3.25 5.40 0.85
N ALA A 330 2.34 5.43 -0.13
CA ALA A 330 1.31 6.47 -0.25
C ALA A 330 0.25 6.35 0.86
N PHE A 331 -0.22 7.49 1.34
CA PHE A 331 -1.39 7.62 2.21
C PHE A 331 -2.11 8.94 1.95
N ASN A 332 -3.33 9.06 2.42
CA ASN A 332 -4.06 10.33 2.48
C ASN A 332 -4.62 10.55 3.89
N ASN A 333 -5.10 11.76 4.17
CA ASN A 333 -5.53 12.15 5.51
C ASN A 333 -7.06 12.26 5.67
N LYS A 334 -7.86 12.08 4.62
CA LYS A 334 -9.30 12.37 4.65
C LYS A 334 -10.20 11.17 4.41
N ALA A 335 -9.71 10.14 3.73
CA ALA A 335 -10.51 8.97 3.38
C ALA A 335 -9.71 7.67 3.45
N ILE A 336 -10.36 6.55 3.17
CA ILE A 336 -9.68 5.25 3.04
C ILE A 336 -8.84 5.15 1.77
N ALA A 337 -9.16 5.96 0.75
CA ALA A 337 -8.45 6.09 -0.52
C ALA A 337 -8.88 7.37 -1.24
N LEU A 338 -8.06 7.86 -2.15
CA LEU A 338 -8.42 8.87 -3.13
C LEU A 338 -8.82 8.18 -4.43
N ILE A 339 -10.13 8.17 -4.72
CA ILE A 339 -10.69 7.48 -5.89
C ILE A 339 -11.72 8.38 -6.57
N GLY A 340 -11.52 8.64 -7.86
CA GLY A 340 -12.49 9.35 -8.67
C GLY A 340 -11.87 10.35 -9.64
N ASN A 341 -12.73 11.13 -10.27
CA ASN A 341 -12.36 12.22 -11.15
C ASN A 341 -11.76 13.37 -10.34
N LEU A 342 -10.69 13.96 -10.84
CA LEU A 342 -10.11 15.17 -10.27
C LEU A 342 -10.95 16.36 -10.74
N ALA A 343 -11.73 16.95 -9.83
CA ALA A 343 -12.78 17.93 -10.09
C ALA A 343 -12.32 19.03 -11.04
N ASP A 344 -13.28 19.53 -11.85
CA ASP A 344 -13.13 20.60 -12.84
C ASP A 344 -12.27 20.29 -14.08
N ILE A 345 -11.55 19.13 -14.11
CA ILE A 345 -10.76 18.71 -15.26
C ILE A 345 -11.32 17.40 -15.80
N LYS A 346 -11.80 17.40 -17.04
CA LYS A 346 -12.31 16.19 -17.68
C LYS A 346 -11.17 15.26 -18.06
N GLY A 347 -11.42 13.94 -18.00
CA GLY A 347 -10.49 12.94 -18.50
C GLY A 347 -9.33 12.61 -17.57
N ILE A 348 -9.29 13.15 -16.33
CA ILE A 348 -8.25 12.80 -15.33
C ILE A 348 -8.86 12.28 -14.05
N TYR A 349 -8.32 11.17 -13.55
CA TYR A 349 -8.75 10.45 -12.36
C TYR A 349 -7.56 10.14 -11.47
N ILE A 350 -7.82 9.88 -10.20
CA ILE A 350 -6.86 9.34 -9.24
C ILE A 350 -7.38 8.02 -8.64
N PHE A 351 -6.45 7.10 -8.40
CA PHE A 351 -6.71 5.84 -7.67
C PHE A 351 -5.47 5.52 -6.83
N SER A 352 -5.36 6.16 -5.65
CA SER A 352 -4.15 6.18 -4.82
C SER A 352 -4.45 6.46 -3.35
N GLY A 353 -3.41 6.54 -2.52
CA GLY A 353 -3.51 6.99 -1.13
C GLY A 353 -4.30 6.06 -0.22
N PHE A 354 -4.30 4.76 -0.47
CA PHE A 354 -5.06 3.79 0.30
C PHE A 354 -4.51 3.61 1.71
N THR A 355 -5.40 3.46 2.68
CA THR A 355 -5.05 2.91 3.99
C THR A 355 -4.92 1.40 3.91
N SER A 356 -5.23 0.44 4.08
CA SER A 356 -5.03 -1.00 3.86
C SER A 356 -4.99 -1.36 2.37
N THR A 357 -3.97 -0.90 1.65
CA THR A 357 -3.87 -0.97 0.17
C THR A 357 -4.17 -2.37 -0.37
N LEU A 358 -3.54 -3.41 0.19
CA LEU A 358 -3.66 -4.78 -0.32
C LEU A 358 -5.08 -5.34 -0.15
N VAL A 359 -5.80 -4.91 0.89
CA VAL A 359 -7.19 -5.35 1.14
C VAL A 359 -8.18 -4.57 0.30
N PHE A 360 -8.02 -3.23 0.23
CA PHE A 360 -9.05 -2.37 -0.34
C PHE A 360 -8.89 -2.09 -1.83
N ALA A 361 -7.64 -1.99 -2.33
CA ALA A 361 -7.44 -1.61 -3.72
C ALA A 361 -8.05 -2.60 -4.73
N PRO A 362 -7.93 -3.93 -4.59
CA PRO A 362 -8.56 -4.86 -5.53
C PRO A 362 -10.10 -4.76 -5.55
N VAL A 363 -10.71 -4.65 -4.36
CA VAL A 363 -12.18 -4.51 -4.23
C VAL A 363 -12.65 -3.20 -4.86
N LEU A 364 -11.97 -2.10 -4.55
CA LEU A 364 -12.33 -0.78 -5.05
C LEU A 364 -12.03 -0.63 -6.55
N ALA A 365 -11.02 -1.32 -7.09
CA ALA A 365 -10.76 -1.38 -8.53
C ALA A 365 -11.94 -2.01 -9.29
N LYS A 366 -12.48 -3.12 -8.78
CA LYS A 366 -13.66 -3.80 -9.35
C LYS A 366 -14.91 -2.91 -9.33
N ARG A 367 -15.11 -2.17 -8.24
CA ARG A 367 -16.20 -1.20 -8.10
C ARG A 367 -16.03 0.00 -9.04
N PHE A 368 -14.83 0.59 -9.07
CA PHE A 368 -14.50 1.72 -9.94
C PHE A 368 -14.68 1.38 -11.41
N ALA A 369 -14.18 0.21 -11.88
CA ALA A 369 -14.32 -0.21 -13.27
C ALA A 369 -15.78 -0.34 -13.73
N ARG A 370 -16.68 -0.69 -12.82
CA ARG A 370 -18.12 -0.74 -13.08
C ARG A 370 -18.79 0.64 -13.02
N TRP A 371 -18.33 1.47 -12.08
CA TRP A 371 -18.86 2.82 -11.89
C TRP A 371 -18.58 3.73 -13.09
N VAL A 372 -17.39 3.67 -13.70
CA VAL A 372 -17.06 4.46 -14.88
C VAL A 372 -17.88 4.10 -16.12
N LEU A 373 -18.58 2.97 -16.10
CA LEU A 373 -19.56 2.56 -17.11
C LEU A 373 -21.01 2.94 -16.75
N GLY A 374 -21.19 3.81 -15.76
CA GLY A 374 -22.50 4.33 -15.34
C GLY A 374 -23.28 3.40 -14.40
N LYS A 375 -22.64 2.38 -13.81
CA LYS A 375 -23.29 1.58 -12.75
C LYS A 375 -23.14 2.31 -11.42
N GLU A 376 -24.26 2.51 -10.73
CA GLU A 376 -24.27 3.16 -9.42
C GLU A 376 -23.43 2.36 -8.41
N ASP A 377 -22.53 3.03 -7.68
CA ASP A 377 -21.80 2.49 -6.55
C ASP A 377 -21.61 3.59 -5.49
N LYS A 378 -22.39 3.48 -4.41
CA LYS A 378 -22.40 4.48 -3.33
C LYS A 378 -21.05 4.68 -2.66
N ILE A 379 -20.22 3.63 -2.59
CA ILE A 379 -18.89 3.71 -1.99
C ILE A 379 -17.98 4.57 -2.87
N ILE A 380 -17.98 4.35 -4.19
CA ILE A 380 -17.18 5.15 -5.12
C ILE A 380 -17.70 6.60 -5.15
N GLU A 381 -19.00 6.81 -5.12
CA GLU A 381 -19.63 8.14 -5.08
C GLU A 381 -19.25 8.91 -3.80
N GLU A 382 -19.23 8.25 -2.64
CA GLU A 382 -18.77 8.85 -1.38
C GLU A 382 -17.29 9.24 -1.44
N LEU A 383 -16.43 8.39 -2.00
CA LEU A 383 -15.01 8.68 -2.17
C LEU A 383 -14.76 9.82 -3.18
N GLN A 384 -15.54 9.90 -4.26
CA GLN A 384 -15.51 11.01 -5.21
C GLN A 384 -15.85 12.35 -4.56
N LEU A 385 -16.83 12.39 -3.64
CA LEU A 385 -17.20 13.62 -2.92
C LEU A 385 -16.06 14.14 -2.05
N VAL A 386 -15.24 13.26 -1.47
CA VAL A 386 -14.05 13.66 -0.70
C VAL A 386 -13.05 14.41 -1.59
N ILE A 387 -12.79 13.92 -2.80
CA ILE A 387 -11.90 14.58 -3.75
C ILE A 387 -12.43 15.98 -4.10
N SER A 388 -13.71 16.09 -4.43
CA SER A 388 -14.35 17.35 -4.79
C SER A 388 -14.30 18.41 -3.67
N ALA A 389 -14.37 17.97 -2.41
CA ALA A 389 -14.30 18.84 -1.24
C ALA A 389 -12.88 19.33 -0.89
N THR A 390 -11.85 18.68 -1.44
CA THR A 390 -10.44 18.96 -1.10
C THR A 390 -9.70 19.80 -2.10
N GLN A 391 -10.28 20.01 -3.28
CA GLN A 391 -9.68 20.88 -4.30
C GLN A 391 -10.01 22.35 -4.00
N PRO A 392 -9.02 23.25 -3.99
CA PRO A 392 -9.29 24.66 -3.86
C PRO A 392 -10.13 25.09 -5.08
N HIS A 393 -11.28 25.74 -4.81
CA HIS A 393 -12.03 26.39 -5.87
C HIS A 393 -11.10 27.42 -6.53
N GLN A 394 -10.71 27.18 -7.77
CA GLN A 394 -10.03 28.19 -8.59
C GLN A 394 -11.05 29.31 -8.84
N ASN A 395 -10.93 30.41 -8.10
CA ASN A 395 -11.67 31.67 -8.35
C ASN A 395 -10.95 32.50 -9.42
#